data_c78b9c747f4a6218a380630f89b7d268
#
_entry.id   c78b9c747f4a6218a380630f89b7d268
#
_cell.length_a   1.000
_cell.length_b   1.000
_cell.length_c   1.000
_cell.angle_alpha   90.00
_cell.angle_beta   90.00
_cell.angle_gamma   90.00
#
_symmetry.space_group_name_H-M   'P 1'
#
loop_
_entity.id
_entity.type
_entity.pdbx_description
1 polymer ?
#
loop_
_entity_poly.entity_id
_entity_poly.type
_entity_poly.pdbx_seq_one_letter_code
_entity_poly.pdbx_strand_id
1 'polypeptide(L)'
;MTSHRFAVLLVAAAFVSTFALSDGPAFAQTTVTSERPASFTLGNGLQVVVIPDHRTPVVTQMIWYKVGSADETPGKSGLAHFLEHLMFKGTSKHPVGEFSQTVLRVGGNENAFTSVDYTGYFQRVPREQLASMMEFEADRMTGLILKDENVLPERDVVLEEFNMRVANNPDARLTEQIMAALYLNHPYGRPVIGWHQEIEKLDREDALAFYKRFYAPNNAILVIAGDVDAKDIRPMVESAYGAIPAQPAIPAQRVRPQEPVPAAPRTVTLSDPRVEQTGLRRYYLVPSSTTAAADESPALDVLAQLMGGGSNSYLYRALVIDSPLAISAGAGYQGTSLDPSQFSISVSPKSGVEFAQIEQVIDRVIADVIQNPARAEDLERVKTQLIAEAIYAQDNQATLARWYGGALTTGLSIDDIRSWPDRIRAVTAEQVRDAAQKWLDKKRSVTGYLIKDTTAPKREEKRS
;
A
#
# COMPACT_ATOMS: atom_id res chain seq x y z
N MET A 1 -24.46 0.09 83.85
CA MET A 1 -23.47 0.07 84.95
C MET A 1 -22.11 0.40 84.31
N THR A 2 -21.55 1.54 84.78
CA THR A 2 -20.16 2.00 84.87
C THR A 2 -19.30 1.99 83.61
N SER A 3 -19.24 3.09 82.89
CA SER A 3 -18.26 4.18 82.83
C SER A 3 -16.82 3.83 83.22
N HIS A 4 -15.89 4.04 82.24
CA HIS A 4 -14.61 4.65 82.59
C HIS A 4 -14.04 5.36 81.31
N ARG A 5 -13.92 6.69 81.43
CA ARG A 5 -13.17 7.58 80.53
C ARG A 5 -11.70 7.48 80.92
N PHE A 6 -10.78 7.39 79.89
CA PHE A 6 -9.41 7.84 80.07
C PHE A 6 -9.04 8.81 78.93
N ALA A 7 -8.68 9.95 79.31
CA ALA A 7 -8.09 10.99 78.46
C ALA A 7 -6.57 10.75 78.39
N VAL A 8 -6.00 10.88 77.22
CA VAL A 8 -4.54 10.96 77.05
C VAL A 8 -4.21 12.11 76.09
N LEU A 9 -3.30 12.96 76.59
CA LEU A 9 -2.80 14.17 75.98
C LEU A 9 -2.24 14.03 74.59
N LEU A 10 -2.51 15.06 73.78
CA LEU A 10 -1.76 15.37 72.56
C LEU A 10 -0.37 15.94 72.91
N VAL A 11 0.67 15.32 72.34
CA VAL A 11 1.99 15.97 72.14
C VAL A 11 2.22 16.02 70.64
N ALA A 12 2.14 17.23 70.06
CA ALA A 12 2.48 17.48 68.66
C ALA A 12 3.99 17.63 68.55
N ALA A 13 4.64 16.68 67.88
CA ALA A 13 6.02 16.84 67.42
C ALA A 13 5.97 17.07 65.90
N ALA A 14 6.30 18.28 65.47
CA ALA A 14 6.46 18.64 64.06
C ALA A 14 7.77 18.02 63.52
N PHE A 15 7.68 17.02 62.71
CA PHE A 15 8.76 16.55 61.88
C PHE A 15 8.70 17.25 60.50
N VAL A 16 9.58 18.19 60.27
CA VAL A 16 9.86 18.75 58.93
C VAL A 16 10.72 17.73 58.21
N SER A 17 10.08 16.92 57.38
CA SER A 17 10.77 16.04 56.44
C SER A 17 11.08 16.80 55.17
N THR A 18 12.32 17.21 55.00
CA THR A 18 12.89 17.63 53.69
C THR A 18 12.86 16.46 52.72
N PHE A 19 11.87 16.46 51.80
CA PHE A 19 11.92 15.61 50.64
C PHE A 19 13.02 16.11 49.71
N ALA A 20 14.15 15.39 49.70
CA ALA A 20 15.10 15.49 48.60
C ALA A 20 14.43 14.96 47.34
N LEU A 21 14.25 15.81 46.33
CA LEU A 21 13.92 15.40 44.96
C LEU A 21 15.07 14.54 44.46
N SER A 22 14.89 13.22 44.54
CA SER A 22 15.76 12.29 43.79
C SER A 22 15.42 12.45 42.33
N ASP A 23 16.38 12.91 41.53
CA ASP A 23 16.36 12.84 40.09
C ASP A 23 16.10 11.36 39.71
N GLY A 24 14.90 11.07 39.24
CA GLY A 24 14.56 9.79 38.65
C GLY A 24 15.50 9.53 37.46
N PRO A 25 15.84 8.28 37.18
CA PRO A 25 16.68 7.97 36.03
C PRO A 25 16.03 8.56 34.78
N ALA A 26 16.70 9.52 34.16
CA ALA A 26 16.37 9.98 32.83
C ALA A 26 16.38 8.72 31.94
N PHE A 27 15.20 8.28 31.50
CA PHE A 27 15.12 7.32 30.44
C PHE A 27 15.85 7.95 29.26
N ALA A 28 17.06 7.47 28.99
CA ALA A 28 17.76 7.78 27.77
C ALA A 28 16.81 7.39 26.65
N GLN A 29 16.24 8.39 25.98
CA GLN A 29 15.66 8.18 24.68
C GLN A 29 16.78 7.67 23.80
N THR A 30 16.85 6.35 23.66
CA THR A 30 17.65 5.73 22.62
C THR A 30 16.98 6.19 21.32
N THR A 31 17.47 7.28 20.78
CA THR A 31 17.22 7.62 19.39
C THR A 31 17.80 6.46 18.60
N VAL A 32 16.93 5.54 18.19
CA VAL A 32 17.23 4.59 17.13
C VAL A 32 17.35 5.44 15.87
N THR A 33 18.52 6.03 15.68
CA THR A 33 18.90 6.58 14.39
C THR A 33 19.15 5.37 13.51
N SER A 34 18.11 4.92 12.79
CA SER A 34 18.36 4.01 11.68
C SER A 34 19.35 4.70 10.76
N GLU A 35 20.47 4.04 10.49
CA GLU A 35 21.47 4.59 9.57
C GLU A 35 20.78 4.97 8.26
N ARG A 36 21.24 6.09 7.65
CA ARG A 36 20.69 6.50 6.35
C ARG A 36 20.91 5.38 5.36
N PRO A 37 19.88 4.91 4.64
CA PRO A 37 20.07 3.92 3.59
C PRO A 37 21.11 4.40 2.59
N ALA A 38 22.07 3.53 2.30
CA ALA A 38 23.03 3.81 1.25
C ALA A 38 22.40 3.58 -0.12
N SER A 39 22.70 4.44 -1.09
CA SER A 39 22.20 4.27 -2.47
C SER A 39 23.33 4.53 -3.45
N PHE A 40 23.35 3.72 -4.51
CA PHE A 40 24.24 3.88 -5.65
C PHE A 40 23.59 3.35 -6.93
N THR A 41 24.11 3.76 -8.07
CA THR A 41 23.64 3.28 -9.37
C THR A 41 24.81 2.63 -10.11
N LEU A 42 24.57 1.45 -10.71
CA LEU A 42 25.53 0.77 -11.56
C LEU A 42 25.65 1.46 -12.92
N GLY A 43 26.73 1.16 -13.66
CA GLY A 43 26.95 1.69 -15.01
C GLY A 43 25.85 1.35 -16.02
N ASN A 44 25.11 0.26 -15.79
CA ASN A 44 23.96 -0.16 -16.60
C ASN A 44 22.62 0.44 -16.16
N GLY A 45 22.62 1.35 -15.16
CA GLY A 45 21.44 2.06 -14.70
C GLY A 45 20.65 1.39 -13.59
N LEU A 46 21.05 0.21 -13.09
CA LEU A 46 20.42 -0.41 -11.91
C LEU A 46 20.63 0.46 -10.67
N GLN A 47 19.57 0.96 -10.10
CA GLN A 47 19.59 1.65 -8.80
C GLN A 47 19.60 0.63 -7.67
N VAL A 48 20.49 0.82 -6.69
CA VAL A 48 20.61 -0.05 -5.52
C VAL A 48 20.40 0.75 -4.26
N VAL A 49 19.61 0.22 -3.33
CA VAL A 49 19.40 0.79 -2.00
C VAL A 49 19.71 -0.29 -0.96
N VAL A 50 20.60 0.02 -0.03
CA VAL A 50 21.02 -0.87 1.07
C VAL A 50 20.55 -0.27 2.38
N ILE A 51 19.80 -1.06 3.15
CA ILE A 51 19.24 -0.68 4.46
C ILE A 51 19.83 -1.63 5.51
N PRO A 52 20.91 -1.24 6.19
CA PRO A 52 21.53 -2.08 7.23
C PRO A 52 20.59 -2.31 8.41
N ASP A 53 20.49 -3.57 8.85
CA ASP A 53 19.80 -3.98 10.07
C ASP A 53 20.43 -5.26 10.62
N HIS A 54 21.34 -5.11 11.57
CA HIS A 54 22.15 -6.20 12.12
C HIS A 54 21.51 -6.94 13.31
N ARG A 55 20.20 -6.70 13.57
CA ARG A 55 19.51 -7.33 14.70
C ARG A 55 19.34 -8.86 14.55
N THR A 56 19.29 -9.34 13.32
CA THR A 56 19.16 -10.77 13.01
C THR A 56 19.96 -11.13 11.76
N PRO A 57 20.55 -12.34 11.66
CA PRO A 57 21.41 -12.74 10.53
C PRO A 57 20.59 -13.13 9.28
N VAL A 58 19.64 -12.30 8.92
CA VAL A 58 18.78 -12.48 7.73
C VAL A 58 18.82 -11.25 6.84
N VAL A 59 18.56 -11.45 5.58
CA VAL A 59 18.48 -10.40 4.58
C VAL A 59 17.23 -10.56 3.72
N THR A 60 16.60 -9.45 3.39
CA THR A 60 15.55 -9.36 2.39
C THR A 60 16.10 -8.66 1.17
N GLN A 61 16.15 -9.36 0.05
CA GLN A 61 16.42 -8.81 -1.27
C GLN A 61 15.09 -8.60 -1.98
N MET A 62 14.88 -7.41 -2.56
CA MET A 62 13.72 -7.11 -3.42
C MET A 62 14.18 -6.44 -4.70
N ILE A 63 13.87 -7.04 -5.85
CA ILE A 63 14.02 -6.39 -7.15
C ILE A 63 12.66 -5.83 -7.57
N TRP A 64 12.66 -4.56 -7.95
CA TRP A 64 11.48 -3.79 -8.35
C TRP A 64 11.63 -3.33 -9.78
N TYR A 65 10.71 -3.70 -10.65
CA TYR A 65 10.65 -3.19 -12.00
C TYR A 65 9.65 -2.03 -12.06
N LYS A 66 10.07 -0.92 -12.69
CA LYS A 66 9.24 0.30 -12.89
C LYS A 66 8.22 0.06 -14.01
N VAL A 67 7.40 -0.96 -13.86
CA VAL A 67 6.36 -1.38 -14.81
C VAL A 67 5.27 -2.15 -14.07
N GLY A 68 4.02 -1.79 -14.31
CA GLY A 68 2.85 -2.42 -13.72
C GLY A 68 1.69 -2.46 -14.71
N SER A 69 0.47 -2.70 -14.20
CA SER A 69 -0.71 -2.83 -15.07
C SER A 69 -1.04 -1.56 -15.86
N ALA A 70 -0.64 -0.38 -15.37
CA ALA A 70 -0.85 0.87 -16.10
C ALA A 70 0.02 1.04 -17.35
N ASP A 71 1.06 0.23 -17.51
CA ASP A 71 1.98 0.25 -18.64
C ASP A 71 1.61 -0.77 -19.73
N GLU A 72 0.54 -1.53 -19.52
CA GLU A 72 0.02 -2.51 -20.46
C GLU A 72 -0.61 -1.87 -21.70
N THR A 73 -0.48 -2.54 -22.83
CA THR A 73 -1.17 -2.12 -24.07
C THR A 73 -2.68 -2.31 -23.92
N PRO A 74 -3.52 -1.36 -24.38
CA PRO A 74 -4.97 -1.56 -24.41
C PRO A 74 -5.37 -2.87 -25.09
N GLY A 75 -6.30 -3.62 -24.48
CA GLY A 75 -6.72 -4.95 -24.95
C GLY A 75 -5.87 -6.11 -24.43
N LYS A 76 -4.86 -5.84 -23.59
CA LYS A 76 -3.95 -6.82 -22.99
C LYS A 76 -3.85 -6.65 -21.47
N SER A 77 -4.94 -6.27 -20.80
CA SER A 77 -4.94 -6.08 -19.34
C SER A 77 -4.69 -7.40 -18.60
N GLY A 78 -3.97 -7.30 -17.48
CA GLY A 78 -3.49 -8.44 -16.71
C GLY A 78 -2.15 -8.99 -17.17
N LEU A 79 -1.53 -8.45 -18.22
CA LEU A 79 -0.27 -8.94 -18.77
C LEU A 79 0.89 -8.79 -17.79
N ALA A 80 0.94 -7.70 -17.01
CA ALA A 80 1.96 -7.50 -16.01
C ALA A 80 1.86 -8.56 -14.89
N HIS A 81 0.65 -8.83 -14.40
CA HIS A 81 0.39 -9.86 -13.40
C HIS A 81 0.63 -11.28 -13.97
N PHE A 82 0.19 -11.54 -15.19
CA PHE A 82 0.46 -12.80 -15.86
C PHE A 82 1.97 -13.07 -16.01
N LEU A 83 2.74 -12.06 -16.41
CA LEU A 83 4.19 -12.19 -16.47
C LEU A 83 4.80 -12.42 -15.08
N GLU A 84 4.28 -11.81 -14.02
CA GLU A 84 4.70 -12.11 -12.63
C GLU A 84 4.68 -13.62 -12.38
N HIS A 85 3.57 -14.30 -12.70
CA HIS A 85 3.44 -15.75 -12.57
C HIS A 85 4.45 -16.50 -13.44
N LEU A 86 4.61 -16.07 -14.69
CA LEU A 86 5.49 -16.71 -15.64
C LEU A 86 6.99 -16.57 -15.30
N MET A 87 7.35 -15.56 -14.51
CA MET A 87 8.73 -15.39 -14.03
C MET A 87 9.22 -16.54 -13.14
N PHE A 88 8.33 -17.38 -12.63
CA PHE A 88 8.66 -18.60 -11.86
C PHE A 88 8.81 -19.86 -12.74
N LYS A 89 8.68 -19.73 -14.07
CA LYS A 89 8.71 -20.88 -15.02
C LYS A 89 10.11 -21.24 -15.51
N GLY A 90 11.16 -20.71 -14.88
CA GLY A 90 12.55 -21.08 -15.12
C GLY A 90 13.24 -20.28 -16.22
N THR A 91 14.53 -20.53 -16.35
CA THR A 91 15.44 -19.87 -17.29
C THR A 91 16.22 -20.92 -18.08
N SER A 92 17.13 -20.46 -18.93
CA SER A 92 18.07 -21.35 -19.63
C SER A 92 19.05 -22.08 -18.71
N LYS A 93 19.35 -21.49 -17.55
CA LYS A 93 20.30 -22.05 -16.56
C LYS A 93 19.58 -22.82 -15.46
N HIS A 94 18.40 -22.36 -15.07
CA HIS A 94 17.66 -22.87 -13.92
C HIS A 94 16.29 -23.39 -14.34
N PRO A 95 16.03 -24.70 -14.28
CA PRO A 95 14.74 -25.26 -14.62
C PRO A 95 13.63 -24.81 -13.67
N VAL A 96 12.38 -25.04 -14.09
CA VAL A 96 11.16 -24.68 -13.35
C VAL A 96 11.24 -25.20 -11.90
N GLY A 97 11.04 -24.30 -10.95
CA GLY A 97 10.98 -24.61 -9.52
C GLY A 97 12.34 -24.71 -8.80
N GLU A 98 13.47 -24.68 -9.51
CA GLU A 98 14.79 -24.78 -8.85
C GLU A 98 15.05 -23.61 -7.92
N PHE A 99 14.73 -22.39 -8.32
CA PHE A 99 14.88 -21.20 -7.48
C PHE A 99 14.06 -21.35 -6.21
N SER A 100 12.76 -21.61 -6.33
CA SER A 100 11.83 -21.77 -5.19
C SER A 100 12.29 -22.89 -4.25
N GLN A 101 12.70 -24.04 -4.78
CA GLN A 101 13.23 -25.14 -3.97
C GLN A 101 14.52 -24.76 -3.26
N THR A 102 15.38 -23.95 -3.88
CA THR A 102 16.60 -23.47 -3.26
C THR A 102 16.31 -22.52 -2.10
N VAL A 103 15.39 -21.57 -2.29
CA VAL A 103 14.93 -20.68 -1.22
C VAL A 103 14.36 -21.47 -0.03
N LEU A 104 13.49 -22.43 -0.29
CA LEU A 104 12.90 -23.29 0.76
C LEU A 104 13.96 -24.14 1.48
N ARG A 105 14.93 -24.69 0.75
CA ARG A 105 16.00 -25.54 1.32
C ARG A 105 16.87 -24.78 2.33
N VAL A 106 17.06 -23.49 2.13
CA VAL A 106 17.85 -22.65 3.05
C VAL A 106 16.97 -22.02 4.15
N GLY A 107 15.71 -22.41 4.27
CA GLY A 107 14.78 -21.87 5.27
C GLY A 107 14.27 -20.47 4.97
N GLY A 108 14.41 -20.03 3.72
CA GLY A 108 13.93 -18.74 3.25
C GLY A 108 12.46 -18.76 2.81
N ASN A 109 11.98 -17.61 2.43
CA ASN A 109 10.71 -17.43 1.73
C ASN A 109 10.88 -16.47 0.55
N GLU A 110 10.04 -16.66 -0.48
CA GLU A 110 9.96 -15.79 -1.63
C GLU A 110 8.50 -15.51 -1.98
N ASN A 111 8.28 -14.43 -2.68
CA ASN A 111 7.01 -14.12 -3.32
C ASN A 111 7.23 -13.00 -4.36
N ALA A 112 6.14 -12.65 -5.05
CA ALA A 112 6.08 -11.52 -5.96
C ALA A 112 4.77 -10.75 -5.75
N PHE A 113 4.68 -9.59 -6.38
CA PHE A 113 3.48 -8.77 -6.38
C PHE A 113 3.51 -7.81 -7.56
N THR A 114 2.34 -7.59 -8.15
CA THR A 114 2.12 -6.59 -9.19
C THR A 114 1.19 -5.50 -8.68
N SER A 115 1.51 -4.25 -9.02
CA SER A 115 0.70 -3.07 -8.77
C SER A 115 0.42 -2.35 -10.10
N VAL A 116 -0.26 -1.22 -10.03
CA VAL A 116 -0.48 -0.37 -11.21
C VAL A 116 0.83 0.24 -11.75
N ASP A 117 1.81 0.49 -10.89
CA ASP A 117 3.05 1.22 -11.21
C ASP A 117 4.31 0.36 -11.22
N TYR A 118 4.28 -0.79 -10.61
CA TYR A 118 5.47 -1.61 -10.42
C TYR A 118 5.14 -3.10 -10.30
N THR A 119 6.15 -3.93 -10.56
CA THR A 119 6.16 -5.35 -10.24
C THR A 119 7.41 -5.65 -9.41
N GLY A 120 7.26 -6.36 -8.31
CA GLY A 120 8.36 -6.66 -7.39
C GLY A 120 8.47 -8.15 -7.07
N TYR A 121 9.70 -8.61 -6.90
CA TYR A 121 10.05 -9.97 -6.50
C TYR A 121 10.95 -9.91 -5.30
N PHE A 122 10.78 -10.80 -4.33
CA PHE A 122 11.62 -10.78 -3.14
C PHE A 122 11.97 -12.16 -2.61
N GLN A 123 13.11 -12.24 -1.97
CA GLN A 123 13.56 -13.37 -1.18
C GLN A 123 14.00 -12.86 0.18
N ARG A 124 13.60 -13.56 1.23
CA ARG A 124 14.12 -13.38 2.59
C ARG A 124 14.83 -14.66 3.00
N VAL A 125 16.15 -14.56 3.20
CA VAL A 125 17.04 -15.70 3.41
C VAL A 125 18.08 -15.39 4.49
N PRO A 126 18.79 -16.40 5.05
CA PRO A 126 20.02 -16.18 5.80
C PRO A 126 21.02 -15.36 4.96
N ARG A 127 21.76 -14.45 5.59
CA ARG A 127 22.62 -13.48 4.88
C ARG A 127 23.66 -14.11 3.97
N GLU A 128 24.18 -15.28 4.35
CA GLU A 128 25.17 -16.04 3.58
C GLU A 128 24.62 -16.56 2.23
N GLN A 129 23.31 -16.56 2.05
CA GLN A 129 22.64 -16.98 0.83
C GLN A 129 22.38 -15.82 -0.16
N LEU A 130 22.65 -14.58 0.25
CA LEU A 130 22.33 -13.39 -0.55
C LEU A 130 22.97 -13.43 -1.94
N ALA A 131 24.24 -13.84 -2.05
CA ALA A 131 24.94 -13.92 -3.34
C ALA A 131 24.23 -14.87 -4.30
N SER A 132 23.82 -16.03 -3.82
CA SER A 132 23.07 -17.02 -4.63
C SER A 132 21.71 -16.45 -5.07
N MET A 133 21.00 -15.72 -4.19
CA MET A 133 19.73 -15.10 -4.58
C MET A 133 19.92 -13.99 -5.63
N MET A 134 21.00 -13.22 -5.55
CA MET A 134 21.36 -12.24 -6.58
C MET A 134 21.64 -12.90 -7.94
N GLU A 135 22.33 -14.04 -7.96
CA GLU A 135 22.62 -14.79 -9.19
C GLU A 135 21.32 -15.31 -9.85
N PHE A 136 20.40 -15.89 -9.07
CA PHE A 136 19.10 -16.33 -9.57
C PHE A 136 18.27 -15.17 -10.12
N GLU A 137 18.22 -14.04 -9.41
CA GLU A 137 17.46 -12.86 -9.86
C GLU A 137 18.07 -12.21 -11.10
N ALA A 138 19.39 -12.12 -11.17
CA ALA A 138 20.10 -11.59 -12.33
C ALA A 138 19.90 -12.48 -13.55
N ASP A 139 19.91 -13.80 -13.38
CA ASP A 139 19.61 -14.75 -14.45
C ASP A 139 18.14 -14.63 -14.89
N ARG A 140 17.20 -14.54 -13.93
CA ARG A 140 15.77 -14.37 -14.21
C ARG A 140 15.46 -13.05 -14.95
N MET A 141 16.23 -11.99 -14.72
CA MET A 141 16.07 -10.70 -15.40
C MET A 141 16.31 -10.81 -16.92
N THR A 142 17.11 -11.77 -17.41
CA THR A 142 17.49 -11.85 -18.83
C THR A 142 17.28 -13.21 -19.45
N GLY A 143 17.19 -14.26 -18.64
CA GLY A 143 17.25 -15.65 -19.07
C GLY A 143 15.91 -16.38 -19.15
N LEU A 144 14.78 -15.71 -18.93
CA LEU A 144 13.45 -16.33 -18.90
C LEU A 144 13.15 -17.10 -20.19
N ILE A 145 12.79 -18.37 -20.06
CA ILE A 145 12.34 -19.22 -21.17
C ILE A 145 10.88 -19.61 -20.93
N LEU A 146 10.03 -19.22 -21.87
CA LEU A 146 8.62 -19.57 -21.88
C LEU A 146 8.30 -20.54 -23.01
N LYS A 147 7.63 -21.63 -22.67
CA LYS A 147 7.05 -22.58 -23.61
C LYS A 147 5.55 -22.62 -23.44
N ASP A 148 4.80 -22.88 -24.49
CA ASP A 148 3.34 -22.93 -24.46
C ASP A 148 2.81 -23.93 -23.43
N GLU A 149 3.53 -25.04 -23.21
CA GLU A 149 3.23 -26.06 -22.21
C GLU A 149 3.23 -25.55 -20.77
N ASN A 150 3.94 -24.41 -20.51
CA ASN A 150 3.98 -23.75 -19.20
C ASN A 150 3.08 -22.51 -19.16
N VAL A 151 2.93 -21.81 -20.29
CA VAL A 151 2.22 -20.54 -20.38
C VAL A 151 0.71 -20.74 -20.34
N LEU A 152 0.17 -21.67 -21.10
CA LEU A 152 -1.26 -21.87 -21.20
C LEU A 152 -1.88 -22.37 -19.88
N PRO A 153 -1.30 -23.37 -19.17
CA PRO A 153 -1.81 -23.75 -17.86
C PRO A 153 -1.71 -22.62 -16.83
N GLU A 154 -0.67 -21.78 -16.90
CA GLU A 154 -0.53 -20.66 -15.97
C GLU A 154 -1.56 -19.55 -16.22
N ARG A 155 -1.96 -19.33 -17.46
CA ARG A 155 -3.09 -18.46 -17.80
C ARG A 155 -4.38 -18.96 -17.15
N ASP A 156 -4.62 -20.27 -17.16
CA ASP A 156 -5.78 -20.87 -16.51
C ASP A 156 -5.72 -20.72 -14.99
N VAL A 157 -4.52 -20.76 -14.39
CA VAL A 157 -4.32 -20.44 -12.97
C VAL A 157 -4.70 -18.99 -12.67
N VAL A 158 -4.29 -18.02 -13.50
CA VAL A 158 -4.65 -16.61 -13.35
C VAL A 158 -6.16 -16.38 -13.52
N LEU A 159 -6.81 -17.10 -14.45
CA LEU A 159 -8.28 -17.07 -14.61
C LEU A 159 -8.99 -17.62 -13.37
N GLU A 160 -8.48 -18.68 -12.76
CA GLU A 160 -9.04 -19.21 -11.53
C GLU A 160 -8.82 -18.26 -10.34
N GLU A 161 -7.67 -17.61 -10.28
CA GLU A 161 -7.42 -16.55 -9.30
C GLU A 161 -8.39 -15.37 -9.49
N PHE A 162 -8.67 -14.96 -10.73
CA PHE A 162 -9.71 -13.96 -11.02
C PHE A 162 -11.07 -14.42 -10.50
N ASN A 163 -11.44 -15.69 -10.71
CA ASN A 163 -12.67 -16.25 -10.18
C ASN A 163 -12.74 -16.16 -8.66
N MET A 164 -11.67 -16.54 -7.97
CA MET A 164 -11.62 -16.51 -6.50
C MET A 164 -11.61 -15.09 -5.93
N ARG A 165 -10.79 -14.19 -6.50
CA ARG A 165 -10.58 -12.86 -5.94
C ARG A 165 -11.64 -11.84 -6.37
N VAL A 166 -12.15 -11.95 -7.60
CA VAL A 166 -13.06 -10.95 -8.20
C VAL A 166 -14.45 -11.53 -8.47
N ALA A 167 -14.58 -12.52 -9.36
CA ALA A 167 -15.89 -12.98 -9.82
C ALA A 167 -16.79 -13.51 -8.69
N ASN A 168 -16.20 -14.20 -7.69
CA ASN A 168 -16.91 -14.72 -6.54
C ASN A 168 -16.99 -13.75 -5.33
N ASN A 169 -16.44 -12.54 -5.46
CA ASN A 169 -16.44 -11.54 -4.41
C ASN A 169 -17.21 -10.28 -4.87
N PRO A 170 -18.47 -10.07 -4.43
CA PRO A 170 -19.26 -8.91 -4.84
C PRO A 170 -18.61 -7.57 -4.50
N ASP A 171 -17.87 -7.47 -3.39
CA ASP A 171 -17.19 -6.23 -3.00
C ASP A 171 -16.02 -5.90 -3.93
N ALA A 172 -15.25 -6.91 -4.33
CA ALA A 172 -14.16 -6.74 -5.30
C ALA A 172 -14.72 -6.35 -6.68
N ARG A 173 -15.82 -6.96 -7.12
CA ARG A 173 -16.52 -6.57 -8.36
C ARG A 173 -17.01 -5.13 -8.33
N LEU A 174 -17.60 -4.69 -7.21
CA LEU A 174 -17.99 -3.30 -7.07
C LEU A 174 -16.78 -2.37 -7.15
N THR A 175 -15.69 -2.71 -6.47
CA THR A 175 -14.45 -1.91 -6.48
C THR A 175 -13.86 -1.81 -7.89
N GLU A 176 -13.82 -2.90 -8.64
CA GLU A 176 -13.41 -2.93 -10.05
C GLU A 176 -14.23 -1.93 -10.90
N GLN A 177 -15.57 -1.95 -10.77
CA GLN A 177 -16.45 -1.05 -11.50
C GLN A 177 -16.31 0.43 -11.04
N ILE A 178 -16.06 0.67 -9.76
CA ILE A 178 -15.80 2.01 -9.25
C ILE A 178 -14.50 2.55 -9.85
N MET A 179 -13.43 1.77 -9.87
CA MET A 179 -12.14 2.20 -10.44
C MET A 179 -12.27 2.49 -11.94
N ALA A 180 -12.95 1.65 -12.69
CA ALA A 180 -13.25 1.89 -14.12
C ALA A 180 -14.10 3.16 -14.33
N ALA A 181 -14.99 3.49 -13.39
CA ALA A 181 -15.76 4.73 -13.44
C ALA A 181 -14.98 5.95 -12.93
N LEU A 182 -14.01 5.79 -12.01
CA LEU A 182 -13.22 6.89 -11.47
C LEU A 182 -12.24 7.45 -12.51
N TYR A 183 -11.64 6.57 -13.31
CA TYR A 183 -10.67 6.91 -14.33
C TYR A 183 -11.28 6.74 -15.74
N LEU A 184 -11.58 7.85 -16.41
CA LEU A 184 -12.15 7.84 -17.75
C LEU A 184 -11.13 7.52 -18.83
N ASN A 185 -9.91 7.95 -18.66
CA ASN A 185 -8.83 7.87 -19.65
C ASN A 185 -7.55 7.28 -19.10
N HIS A 186 -7.29 7.46 -17.80
CA HIS A 186 -6.07 7.00 -17.19
C HIS A 186 -6.10 5.47 -16.97
N PRO A 187 -4.97 4.76 -17.25
CA PRO A 187 -4.93 3.30 -17.15
C PRO A 187 -5.12 2.73 -15.72
N TYR A 188 -5.13 3.55 -14.68
CA TYR A 188 -5.49 3.10 -13.32
C TYR A 188 -6.94 2.63 -13.20
N GLY A 189 -7.79 2.91 -14.18
CA GLY A 189 -9.13 2.34 -14.26
C GLY A 189 -9.18 0.87 -14.63
N ARG A 190 -8.05 0.26 -15.06
CA ARG A 190 -7.95 -1.16 -15.39
C ARG A 190 -7.54 -1.97 -14.16
N PRO A 191 -8.18 -3.13 -13.90
CA PRO A 191 -7.78 -3.98 -12.78
C PRO A 191 -6.38 -4.55 -12.98
N VAL A 192 -5.60 -4.65 -11.90
CA VAL A 192 -4.23 -5.20 -11.96
C VAL A 192 -4.23 -6.66 -12.44
N ILE A 193 -5.20 -7.46 -11.99
CA ILE A 193 -5.36 -8.84 -12.44
C ILE A 193 -5.78 -8.95 -13.92
N GLY A 194 -6.33 -7.86 -14.49
CA GLY A 194 -6.85 -7.79 -15.86
C GLY A 194 -8.35 -8.02 -15.95
N TRP A 195 -8.92 -7.66 -17.10
CA TRP A 195 -10.27 -8.00 -17.47
C TRP A 195 -10.35 -9.47 -17.90
N HIS A 196 -11.31 -10.24 -17.41
CA HIS A 196 -11.45 -11.66 -17.69
C HIS A 196 -11.30 -12.00 -19.18
N GLN A 197 -12.04 -11.30 -20.06
CA GLN A 197 -12.03 -11.52 -21.49
C GLN A 197 -10.72 -11.14 -22.20
N GLU A 198 -9.85 -10.38 -21.54
CA GLU A 198 -8.51 -10.04 -22.04
C GLU A 198 -7.49 -11.07 -21.55
N ILE A 199 -7.58 -11.52 -20.30
CA ILE A 199 -6.74 -12.58 -19.73
C ILE A 199 -6.85 -13.86 -20.58
N GLU A 200 -8.07 -14.24 -20.99
CA GLU A 200 -8.31 -15.42 -21.84
C GLU A 200 -7.51 -15.43 -23.15
N LYS A 201 -7.09 -14.26 -23.62
CA LYS A 201 -6.41 -14.07 -24.90
C LYS A 201 -4.91 -13.83 -24.77
N LEU A 202 -4.39 -13.69 -23.54
CA LEU A 202 -2.96 -13.53 -23.32
C LEU A 202 -2.19 -14.78 -23.74
N ASP A 203 -1.08 -14.58 -24.40
CA ASP A 203 -0.25 -15.65 -24.91
C ASP A 203 1.24 -15.46 -24.56
N ARG A 204 2.05 -16.38 -25.02
CA ARG A 204 3.51 -16.39 -24.81
C ARG A 204 4.19 -15.19 -25.48
N GLU A 205 3.76 -14.82 -26.66
CA GLU A 205 4.32 -13.73 -27.47
C GLU A 205 4.08 -12.39 -26.75
N ASP A 206 2.89 -12.19 -26.19
CA ASP A 206 2.56 -11.02 -25.37
C ASP A 206 3.47 -10.91 -24.14
N ALA A 207 3.60 -12.02 -23.41
CA ALA A 207 4.43 -12.08 -22.20
C ALA A 207 5.91 -11.82 -22.51
N LEU A 208 6.46 -12.44 -23.57
CA LEU A 208 7.85 -12.25 -23.98
C LEU A 208 8.12 -10.84 -24.51
N ALA A 209 7.15 -10.24 -25.22
CA ALA A 209 7.28 -8.85 -25.69
C ALA A 209 7.33 -7.87 -24.52
N PHE A 210 6.46 -8.05 -23.52
CA PHE A 210 6.41 -7.23 -22.31
C PHE A 210 7.69 -7.41 -21.47
N TYR A 211 8.14 -8.65 -21.26
CA TYR A 211 9.38 -8.97 -20.58
C TYR A 211 10.59 -8.30 -21.22
N LYS A 212 10.81 -8.49 -22.53
CA LYS A 212 11.93 -7.90 -23.26
C LYS A 212 11.91 -6.38 -23.26
N ARG A 213 10.73 -5.77 -23.17
CA ARG A 213 10.57 -4.30 -23.17
C ARG A 213 10.94 -3.70 -21.83
N PHE A 214 10.57 -4.31 -20.72
CA PHE A 214 10.56 -3.66 -19.41
C PHE A 214 11.51 -4.26 -18.37
N TYR A 215 11.91 -5.54 -18.51
CA TYR A 215 12.77 -6.21 -17.53
C TYR A 215 14.23 -6.00 -17.89
N ALA A 216 14.79 -4.92 -17.31
CA ALA A 216 16.17 -4.53 -17.55
C ALA A 216 16.71 -3.72 -16.37
N PRO A 217 18.05 -3.65 -16.18
CA PRO A 217 18.67 -2.98 -15.05
C PRO A 217 18.27 -1.50 -14.92
N ASN A 218 18.23 -0.76 -16.02
CA ASN A 218 17.86 0.66 -16.03
C ASN A 218 16.37 0.94 -15.79
N ASN A 219 15.55 -0.11 -15.72
CA ASN A 219 14.15 -0.04 -15.30
C ASN A 219 13.91 -0.70 -13.95
N ALA A 220 14.97 -1.01 -13.21
CA ALA A 220 14.87 -1.73 -11.97
C ALA A 220 15.50 -0.98 -10.79
N ILE A 221 15.00 -1.29 -9.59
CA ILE A 221 15.57 -0.87 -8.30
C ILE A 221 15.78 -2.14 -7.48
N LEU A 222 16.99 -2.34 -6.99
CA LEU A 222 17.32 -3.42 -6.06
C LEU A 222 17.37 -2.85 -4.64
N VAL A 223 16.48 -3.30 -3.77
CA VAL A 223 16.46 -2.95 -2.35
C VAL A 223 16.94 -4.15 -1.54
N ILE A 224 17.95 -3.95 -0.72
CA ILE A 224 18.53 -4.97 0.17
C ILE A 224 18.45 -4.46 1.59
N ALA A 225 17.67 -5.15 2.43
CA ALA A 225 17.49 -4.77 3.83
C ALA A 225 17.83 -5.94 4.75
N GLY A 226 18.66 -5.70 5.76
CA GLY A 226 19.03 -6.75 6.72
C GLY A 226 20.48 -6.67 7.17
N ASP A 227 21.03 -7.82 7.59
CA ASP A 227 22.40 -7.95 8.13
C ASP A 227 23.47 -7.81 7.04
N VAL A 228 23.61 -6.59 6.53
CA VAL A 228 24.49 -6.22 5.42
C VAL A 228 25.03 -4.81 5.55
N ASP A 229 26.21 -4.57 5.02
CA ASP A 229 26.84 -3.27 4.85
C ASP A 229 26.93 -2.91 3.36
N ALA A 230 26.67 -1.65 3.00
CA ALA A 230 26.72 -1.18 1.63
C ALA A 230 28.08 -1.41 0.93
N LYS A 231 29.18 -1.33 1.68
CA LYS A 231 30.54 -1.57 1.17
C LYS A 231 30.75 -3.01 0.69
N ASP A 232 30.10 -3.99 1.37
CA ASP A 232 30.19 -5.41 1.05
C ASP A 232 29.21 -5.80 -0.06
N ILE A 233 28.08 -5.11 -0.13
CA ILE A 233 27.03 -5.34 -1.12
C ILE A 233 27.43 -4.86 -2.52
N ARG A 234 28.10 -3.71 -2.64
CA ARG A 234 28.44 -3.14 -3.95
C ARG A 234 29.17 -4.13 -4.87
N PRO A 235 30.29 -4.78 -4.45
CA PRO A 235 30.99 -5.75 -5.33
C PRO A 235 30.11 -6.96 -5.67
N MET A 236 29.24 -7.42 -4.78
CA MET A 236 28.31 -8.53 -5.06
C MET A 236 27.30 -8.15 -6.15
N VAL A 237 26.71 -6.96 -6.06
CA VAL A 237 25.75 -6.44 -7.06
C VAL A 237 26.46 -6.20 -8.40
N GLU A 238 27.67 -5.63 -8.39
CA GLU A 238 28.47 -5.43 -9.61
C GLU A 238 28.81 -6.76 -10.29
N SER A 239 29.11 -7.81 -9.51
CA SER A 239 29.36 -9.15 -10.02
C SER A 239 28.12 -9.80 -10.64
N ALA A 240 26.95 -9.71 -9.96
CA ALA A 240 25.72 -10.37 -10.41
C ALA A 240 25.01 -9.63 -11.56
N TYR A 241 24.94 -8.31 -11.48
CA TYR A 241 24.12 -7.50 -12.39
C TYR A 241 24.92 -6.62 -13.35
N GLY A 242 26.20 -6.33 -13.04
CA GLY A 242 26.98 -5.32 -13.76
C GLY A 242 27.18 -5.60 -15.26
N ALA A 243 27.24 -6.87 -15.66
CA ALA A 243 27.39 -7.28 -17.04
C ALA A 243 26.06 -7.28 -17.85
N ILE A 244 24.91 -7.14 -17.18
CA ILE A 244 23.60 -7.12 -17.87
C ILE A 244 23.45 -5.78 -18.60
N PRO A 245 23.17 -5.79 -19.91
CA PRO A 245 23.05 -4.55 -20.67
C PRO A 245 21.78 -3.77 -20.29
N ALA A 246 21.89 -2.43 -20.30
CA ALA A 246 20.72 -1.56 -20.23
C ALA A 246 19.84 -1.74 -21.47
N GLN A 247 18.51 -1.53 -21.31
CA GLN A 247 17.56 -1.51 -22.42
C GLN A 247 17.40 -0.06 -22.94
N PRO A 248 17.94 0.27 -24.13
CA PRO A 248 17.92 1.66 -24.64
C PRO A 248 16.51 2.18 -24.94
N ALA A 249 15.54 1.29 -25.18
CA ALA A 249 14.17 1.67 -25.52
C ALA A 249 13.34 2.11 -24.29
N ILE A 250 13.85 1.95 -23.07
CA ILE A 250 13.16 2.41 -21.85
C ILE A 250 13.26 3.93 -21.76
N PRO A 251 12.13 4.66 -21.77
CA PRO A 251 12.15 6.11 -21.65
C PRO A 251 12.59 6.52 -20.24
N ALA A 252 13.32 7.63 -20.15
CA ALA A 252 13.73 8.20 -18.86
C ALA A 252 12.53 8.59 -17.98
N GLN A 253 11.41 8.91 -18.59
CA GLN A 253 10.16 9.26 -17.93
C GLN A 253 9.01 8.43 -18.52
N ARG A 254 8.18 7.85 -17.66
CA ARG A 254 6.94 7.18 -18.08
C ARG A 254 5.89 8.21 -18.42
N VAL A 255 5.38 8.16 -19.64
CA VAL A 255 4.30 9.04 -20.13
C VAL A 255 3.04 8.20 -20.31
N ARG A 256 1.98 8.60 -19.64
CA ARG A 256 0.67 7.93 -19.68
C ARG A 256 -0.43 8.89 -20.09
N PRO A 257 -1.57 8.40 -20.63
CA PRO A 257 -2.76 9.22 -20.82
C PRO A 257 -3.16 9.89 -19.51
N GLN A 258 -3.40 11.19 -19.55
CA GLN A 258 -3.80 11.95 -18.35
C GLN A 258 -5.31 11.86 -18.14
N GLU A 259 -5.73 11.83 -16.86
CA GLU A 259 -7.15 11.86 -16.51
C GLU A 259 -7.70 13.28 -16.66
N PRO A 260 -8.84 13.46 -17.37
CA PRO A 260 -9.50 14.76 -17.44
C PRO A 260 -10.07 15.15 -16.07
N VAL A 261 -10.15 16.47 -15.82
CA VAL A 261 -10.76 16.97 -14.57
C VAL A 261 -12.21 16.51 -14.50
N PRO A 262 -12.63 15.80 -13.44
CA PRO A 262 -14.02 15.34 -13.30
C PRO A 262 -14.99 16.51 -13.27
N ALA A 263 -16.07 16.43 -14.10
CA ALA A 263 -17.08 17.47 -14.23
C ALA A 263 -18.39 17.16 -13.48
N ALA A 264 -18.63 15.88 -13.16
CA ALA A 264 -19.85 15.43 -12.50
C ALA A 264 -19.59 14.20 -11.61
N PRO A 265 -20.33 14.05 -10.50
CA PRO A 265 -20.29 12.83 -9.70
C PRO A 265 -20.84 11.65 -10.50
N ARG A 266 -20.33 10.46 -10.22
CA ARG A 266 -20.77 9.21 -10.85
C ARG A 266 -21.20 8.22 -9.79
N THR A 267 -22.11 7.32 -10.17
CA THR A 267 -22.66 6.31 -9.28
C THR A 267 -22.59 4.94 -9.93
N VAL A 268 -22.23 3.93 -9.15
CA VAL A 268 -22.23 2.52 -9.53
C VAL A 268 -23.03 1.73 -8.51
N THR A 269 -23.96 0.90 -8.96
CA THR A 269 -24.70 0.02 -8.06
C THR A 269 -24.49 -1.43 -8.49
N LEU A 270 -24.01 -2.26 -7.59
CA LEU A 270 -23.90 -3.70 -7.78
C LEU A 270 -24.92 -4.40 -6.90
N SER A 271 -25.84 -5.14 -7.53
CA SER A 271 -26.80 -6.03 -6.87
C SER A 271 -26.36 -7.48 -7.06
N ASP A 272 -26.17 -8.21 -5.96
CA ASP A 272 -25.74 -9.62 -6.01
C ASP A 272 -26.38 -10.41 -4.87
N PRO A 273 -26.93 -11.61 -5.13
CA PRO A 273 -27.60 -12.42 -4.10
C PRO A 273 -26.66 -12.92 -3.00
N ARG A 274 -25.35 -12.93 -3.25
CA ARG A 274 -24.30 -13.36 -2.30
C ARG A 274 -23.94 -12.27 -1.29
N VAL A 275 -24.44 -11.05 -1.45
CA VAL A 275 -24.17 -9.95 -0.52
C VAL A 275 -24.85 -10.24 0.82
N GLU A 276 -24.04 -10.42 1.84
CA GLU A 276 -24.48 -10.57 3.23
C GLU A 276 -24.58 -9.21 3.93
N GLN A 277 -23.58 -8.37 3.72
CA GLN A 277 -23.48 -7.02 4.28
C GLN A 277 -23.49 -5.98 3.15
N THR A 278 -24.46 -5.10 3.17
CA THR A 278 -24.52 -3.95 2.25
C THR A 278 -23.36 -2.98 2.52
N GLY A 279 -22.92 -2.25 1.51
CA GLY A 279 -21.79 -1.33 1.64
C GLY A 279 -21.93 -0.08 0.77
N LEU A 280 -21.39 1.03 1.27
CA LEU A 280 -21.19 2.26 0.52
C LEU A 280 -19.68 2.51 0.44
N ARG A 281 -19.20 2.79 -0.78
CA ARG A 281 -17.83 3.21 -1.06
C ARG A 281 -17.85 4.46 -1.89
N ARG A 282 -17.16 5.52 -1.45
CA ARG A 282 -17.01 6.75 -2.21
C ARG A 282 -15.53 7.03 -2.43
N TYR A 283 -15.14 7.14 -3.70
CA TYR A 283 -13.77 7.43 -4.10
C TYR A 283 -13.71 8.80 -4.76
N TYR A 284 -12.73 9.59 -4.36
CA TYR A 284 -12.43 10.90 -4.95
C TYR A 284 -11.11 10.82 -5.70
N LEU A 285 -11.06 11.38 -6.90
CA LEU A 285 -9.80 11.55 -7.63
C LEU A 285 -9.01 12.70 -7.02
N VAL A 286 -7.84 12.37 -6.50
CA VAL A 286 -6.95 13.30 -5.79
C VAL A 286 -5.50 13.16 -6.29
N PRO A 287 -4.60 14.12 -6.06
CA PRO A 287 -3.20 13.95 -6.43
C PRO A 287 -2.54 12.87 -5.57
N SER A 288 -1.51 12.22 -6.12
CA SER A 288 -0.55 11.42 -5.36
C SER A 288 0.57 12.30 -4.79
N SER A 289 1.50 11.73 -4.04
CA SER A 289 2.67 12.46 -3.52
C SER A 289 3.58 13.01 -4.61
N THR A 290 3.57 12.41 -5.81
CA THR A 290 4.35 12.86 -6.98
C THR A 290 3.62 13.90 -7.84
N THR A 291 2.30 13.98 -7.74
CA THR A 291 1.48 14.92 -8.54
C THR A 291 0.88 16.06 -7.71
N ALA A 292 0.97 15.97 -6.38
CA ALA A 292 0.53 17.01 -5.45
C ALA A 292 1.43 18.24 -5.47
N ALA A 293 0.87 19.42 -5.19
CA ALA A 293 1.67 20.56 -4.76
C ALA A 293 2.35 20.27 -3.40
N ALA A 294 3.38 21.04 -3.05
CA ALA A 294 4.36 20.69 -2.00
C ALA A 294 3.76 20.10 -0.72
N ASP A 295 2.72 20.67 -0.12
CA ASP A 295 2.22 20.23 1.19
C ASP A 295 0.85 19.53 1.12
N GLU A 296 0.32 19.31 -0.08
CA GLU A 296 -1.03 18.74 -0.25
C GLU A 296 -1.08 17.26 0.12
N SER A 297 -0.07 16.46 -0.25
CA SER A 297 -0.08 15.02 0.05
C SER A 297 0.02 14.74 1.56
N PRO A 298 0.90 15.37 2.35
CA PRO A 298 0.87 15.23 3.81
C PRO A 298 -0.45 15.70 4.44
N ALA A 299 -1.08 16.75 3.90
CA ALA A 299 -2.39 17.20 4.37
C ALA A 299 -3.49 16.18 4.07
N LEU A 300 -3.44 15.49 2.92
CA LEU A 300 -4.35 14.39 2.58
C LEU A 300 -4.14 13.14 3.45
N ASP A 301 -2.89 12.82 3.82
CA ASP A 301 -2.59 11.74 4.79
C ASP A 301 -3.25 12.04 6.14
N VAL A 302 -3.05 13.26 6.67
CA VAL A 302 -3.64 13.69 7.94
C VAL A 302 -5.17 13.76 7.84
N LEU A 303 -5.72 14.27 6.73
CA LEU A 303 -7.17 14.30 6.50
C LEU A 303 -7.78 12.90 6.50
N ALA A 304 -7.16 11.93 5.83
CA ALA A 304 -7.64 10.55 5.79
C ALA A 304 -7.69 9.93 7.19
N GLN A 305 -6.65 10.17 7.99
CA GLN A 305 -6.57 9.66 9.35
C GLN A 305 -7.58 10.36 10.28
N LEU A 306 -7.80 11.67 10.16
CA LEU A 306 -8.85 12.40 10.89
C LEU A 306 -10.25 11.89 10.53
N MET A 307 -10.50 11.69 9.23
CA MET A 307 -11.80 11.25 8.72
C MET A 307 -12.12 9.81 9.06
N GLY A 308 -11.13 8.88 8.98
CA GLY A 308 -11.42 7.45 9.06
C GLY A 308 -10.40 6.57 9.78
N GLY A 309 -9.38 7.13 10.44
CA GLY A 309 -8.33 6.40 11.14
C GLY A 309 -8.76 5.90 12.53
N GLY A 310 -9.63 4.88 12.58
CA GLY A 310 -10.04 4.20 13.80
C GLY A 310 -11.26 4.81 14.50
N SER A 311 -11.52 4.37 15.74
CA SER A 311 -12.76 4.66 16.48
C SER A 311 -12.94 6.12 16.90
N ASN A 312 -11.87 6.90 16.95
CA ASN A 312 -11.90 8.32 17.28
C ASN A 312 -11.98 9.23 16.04
N SER A 313 -12.07 8.66 14.84
CA SER A 313 -12.20 9.41 13.59
C SER A 313 -13.59 10.01 13.43
N TYR A 314 -13.68 11.07 12.64
CA TYR A 314 -14.91 11.85 12.52
C TYR A 314 -16.07 11.04 11.91
N LEU A 315 -15.80 10.24 10.87
CA LEU A 315 -16.83 9.38 10.26
C LEU A 315 -17.27 8.26 11.19
N TYR A 316 -16.34 7.62 11.89
CA TYR A 316 -16.69 6.55 12.83
C TYR A 316 -17.55 7.10 13.98
N ARG A 317 -17.17 8.22 14.56
CA ARG A 317 -17.98 8.85 15.61
C ARG A 317 -19.37 9.21 15.10
N ALA A 318 -19.45 9.92 13.98
CA ALA A 318 -20.72 10.38 13.45
C ALA A 318 -21.68 9.25 13.02
N LEU A 319 -21.16 8.15 12.45
CA LEU A 319 -21.96 7.08 11.87
C LEU A 319 -22.15 5.86 12.78
N VAL A 320 -21.21 5.62 13.70
CA VAL A 320 -21.22 4.41 14.53
C VAL A 320 -21.56 4.71 16.00
N ILE A 321 -21.07 5.86 16.53
CA ILE A 321 -21.24 6.21 17.95
C ILE A 321 -22.44 7.15 18.12
N ASP A 322 -22.38 8.35 17.54
CA ASP A 322 -23.35 9.44 17.81
C ASP A 322 -24.69 9.18 17.10
N SER A 323 -24.65 8.71 15.85
CA SER A 323 -25.81 8.25 15.09
C SER A 323 -25.56 6.82 14.65
N PRO A 324 -26.06 5.80 15.35
CA PRO A 324 -25.68 4.40 15.09
C PRO A 324 -26.33 3.85 13.82
N LEU A 325 -26.00 4.48 12.68
CA LEU A 325 -26.46 4.11 11.33
C LEU A 325 -25.58 3.05 10.67
N ALA A 326 -24.32 2.92 11.12
CA ALA A 326 -23.37 2.00 10.52
C ALA A 326 -22.75 1.04 11.55
N ILE A 327 -22.20 -0.07 11.04
CA ILE A 327 -21.38 -1.04 11.78
C ILE A 327 -19.93 -0.57 11.78
N SER A 328 -19.48 -0.02 10.64
CA SER A 328 -18.13 0.51 10.46
C SER A 328 -18.12 1.69 9.50
N ALA A 329 -17.18 2.59 9.70
CA ALA A 329 -16.89 3.70 8.80
C ALA A 329 -15.39 3.98 8.83
N GLY A 330 -14.81 4.27 7.67
CA GLY A 330 -13.39 4.56 7.53
C GLY A 330 -13.10 5.42 6.31
N ALA A 331 -11.88 5.97 6.26
CA ALA A 331 -11.36 6.69 5.11
C ALA A 331 -9.87 6.35 4.92
N GLY A 332 -9.38 6.51 3.71
CA GLY A 332 -7.98 6.28 3.37
C GLY A 332 -7.53 7.13 2.18
N TYR A 333 -6.24 7.37 2.10
CA TYR A 333 -5.60 8.06 0.99
C TYR A 333 -4.45 7.21 0.42
N GLN A 334 -4.43 7.06 -0.89
CA GLN A 334 -3.37 6.35 -1.60
C GLN A 334 -2.34 7.35 -2.12
N GLY A 335 -1.41 7.78 -1.25
CA GLY A 335 -0.39 8.78 -1.60
C GLY A 335 0.72 8.25 -2.52
N THR A 336 1.12 6.98 -2.38
CA THR A 336 2.24 6.39 -3.11
C THR A 336 1.77 5.87 -4.47
N SER A 337 1.76 6.72 -5.48
CA SER A 337 1.44 6.41 -6.87
C SER A 337 2.16 7.39 -7.81
N LEU A 338 2.45 6.97 -9.04
CA LEU A 338 3.13 7.80 -10.03
C LEU A 338 2.23 8.93 -10.55
N ASP A 339 0.94 8.64 -10.74
CA ASP A 339 -0.07 9.53 -11.31
C ASP A 339 -1.17 9.85 -10.27
N PRO A 340 -2.15 10.74 -10.58
CA PRO A 340 -3.25 11.04 -9.67
C PRO A 340 -3.95 9.80 -9.16
N SER A 341 -4.24 9.78 -7.89
CA SER A 341 -4.70 8.64 -7.13
C SER A 341 -6.06 8.89 -6.47
N GLN A 342 -6.33 8.24 -5.36
CA GLN A 342 -7.66 8.23 -4.76
C GLN A 342 -7.65 8.51 -3.25
N PHE A 343 -8.68 9.22 -2.82
CA PHE A 343 -9.13 9.28 -1.43
C PHE A 343 -10.42 8.48 -1.32
N SER A 344 -10.52 7.55 -0.40
CA SER A 344 -11.66 6.64 -0.26
C SER A 344 -12.39 6.84 1.08
N ILE A 345 -13.71 6.71 1.05
CA ILE A 345 -14.57 6.58 2.22
C ILE A 345 -15.33 5.27 2.08
N SER A 346 -15.34 4.45 3.11
CA SER A 346 -16.06 3.18 3.15
C SER A 346 -16.97 3.13 4.38
N VAL A 347 -18.22 2.69 4.20
CA VAL A 347 -19.20 2.54 5.26
C VAL A 347 -19.97 1.24 5.08
N SER A 348 -20.12 0.49 6.18
CA SER A 348 -21.02 -0.66 6.25
C SER A 348 -22.26 -0.27 7.05
N PRO A 349 -23.42 -0.02 6.41
CA PRO A 349 -24.64 0.37 7.09
C PRO A 349 -25.18 -0.74 7.99
N LYS A 350 -25.93 -0.38 9.03
CA LYS A 350 -26.77 -1.35 9.75
C LYS A 350 -27.94 -1.79 8.88
N SER A 351 -28.49 -2.97 9.17
CA SER A 351 -29.66 -3.49 8.47
C SER A 351 -30.83 -2.49 8.53
N GLY A 352 -31.48 -2.23 7.39
CA GLY A 352 -32.61 -1.31 7.28
C GLY A 352 -32.25 0.17 7.21
N VAL A 353 -30.97 0.52 7.21
CA VAL A 353 -30.54 1.92 7.04
C VAL A 353 -30.37 2.22 5.55
N GLU A 354 -31.00 3.30 5.12
CA GLU A 354 -30.93 3.75 3.72
C GLU A 354 -29.59 4.46 3.42
N PHE A 355 -29.03 4.21 2.25
CA PHE A 355 -27.77 4.84 1.83
C PHE A 355 -27.83 6.37 1.82
N ALA A 356 -29.00 6.95 1.50
CA ALA A 356 -29.20 8.39 1.53
C ALA A 356 -28.93 9.00 2.92
N GLN A 357 -29.26 8.30 4.00
CA GLN A 357 -28.97 8.74 5.37
C GLN A 357 -27.46 8.72 5.64
N ILE A 358 -26.76 7.67 5.17
CA ILE A 358 -25.30 7.56 5.27
C ILE A 358 -24.62 8.70 4.51
N GLU A 359 -25.05 8.94 3.27
CA GLU A 359 -24.48 10.02 2.43
C GLU A 359 -24.68 11.40 3.06
N GLN A 360 -25.84 11.68 3.62
CA GLN A 360 -26.10 12.94 4.32
C GLN A 360 -25.13 13.16 5.49
N VAL A 361 -24.80 12.10 6.24
CA VAL A 361 -23.84 12.19 7.34
C VAL A 361 -22.42 12.39 6.80
N ILE A 362 -22.00 11.63 5.78
CA ILE A 362 -20.68 11.81 5.14
C ILE A 362 -20.53 13.25 4.63
N ASP A 363 -21.54 13.74 3.87
CA ASP A 363 -21.49 15.09 3.30
C ASP A 363 -21.47 16.18 4.40
N ARG A 364 -22.17 15.96 5.52
CA ARG A 364 -22.13 16.85 6.68
C ARG A 364 -20.74 16.84 7.34
N VAL A 365 -20.13 15.68 7.56
CA VAL A 365 -18.79 15.57 8.16
C VAL A 365 -17.75 16.27 7.29
N ILE A 366 -17.80 16.10 5.97
CA ILE A 366 -16.93 16.79 5.03
C ILE A 366 -17.15 18.31 5.11
N ALA A 367 -18.41 18.77 5.10
CA ALA A 367 -18.74 20.18 5.22
C ALA A 367 -18.25 20.78 6.54
N ASP A 368 -18.35 20.04 7.64
CA ASP A 368 -17.86 20.47 8.96
C ASP A 368 -16.34 20.64 8.95
N VAL A 369 -15.58 19.71 8.39
CA VAL A 369 -14.11 19.82 8.25
C VAL A 369 -13.71 21.03 7.39
N ILE A 370 -14.51 21.37 6.37
CA ILE A 370 -14.26 22.55 5.52
C ILE A 370 -14.60 23.85 6.25
N GLN A 371 -15.66 23.89 7.04
CA GLN A 371 -16.11 25.09 7.74
C GLN A 371 -15.32 25.34 9.04
N ASN A 372 -14.96 24.28 9.74
CA ASN A 372 -14.31 24.32 11.03
C ASN A 372 -12.97 23.59 10.97
N PRO A 373 -11.83 24.29 11.03
CA PRO A 373 -10.52 23.66 11.08
C PRO A 373 -10.45 22.59 12.18
N ALA A 374 -9.70 21.51 11.94
CA ALA A 374 -9.53 20.42 12.89
C ALA A 374 -9.08 20.95 14.27
N ARG A 375 -9.67 20.43 15.35
CA ARG A 375 -9.27 20.79 16.70
C ARG A 375 -7.80 20.43 16.92
N ALA A 376 -7.06 21.26 17.61
CA ALA A 376 -5.63 21.05 17.86
C ALA A 376 -5.33 19.68 18.48
N GLU A 377 -6.17 19.24 19.43
CA GLU A 377 -6.04 17.93 20.07
C GLU A 377 -6.18 16.76 19.09
N ASP A 378 -7.17 16.80 18.19
CA ASP A 378 -7.37 15.75 17.16
C ASP A 378 -6.25 15.75 16.14
N LEU A 379 -5.79 16.94 15.73
CA LEU A 379 -4.68 17.09 14.79
C LEU A 379 -3.39 16.50 15.35
N GLU A 380 -3.00 16.84 16.57
CA GLU A 380 -1.78 16.32 17.20
C GLU A 380 -1.85 14.82 17.48
N ARG A 381 -3.01 14.32 17.90
CA ARG A 381 -3.24 12.89 18.09
C ARG A 381 -3.01 12.12 16.77
N VAL A 382 -3.57 12.59 15.67
CA VAL A 382 -3.47 11.94 14.36
C VAL A 382 -2.04 11.98 13.82
N LYS A 383 -1.37 13.13 13.90
CA LYS A 383 0.05 13.25 13.52
C LYS A 383 0.92 12.26 14.31
N THR A 384 0.70 12.18 15.62
CA THR A 384 1.43 11.24 16.49
C THR A 384 1.20 9.80 16.07
N GLN A 385 -0.04 9.42 15.73
CA GLN A 385 -0.36 8.07 15.25
C GLN A 385 0.34 7.75 13.95
N LEU A 386 0.24 8.62 12.93
CA LEU A 386 0.89 8.42 11.63
C LEU A 386 2.41 8.27 11.77
N ILE A 387 3.04 9.11 12.58
CA ILE A 387 4.49 9.05 12.82
C ILE A 387 4.87 7.78 13.57
N ALA A 388 4.10 7.38 14.59
CA ALA A 388 4.34 6.15 15.33
C ALA A 388 4.24 4.92 14.43
N GLU A 389 3.22 4.84 13.55
CA GLU A 389 3.07 3.77 12.57
C GLU A 389 4.29 3.69 11.63
N ALA A 390 4.79 4.83 11.15
CA ALA A 390 6.00 4.88 10.32
C ALA A 390 7.26 4.44 11.07
N ILE A 391 7.38 4.75 12.38
CA ILE A 391 8.48 4.28 13.22
C ILE A 391 8.40 2.77 13.42
N TYR A 392 7.22 2.24 13.78
CA TYR A 392 7.03 0.79 13.94
C TYR A 392 7.25 -0.01 12.64
N ALA A 393 6.93 0.58 11.49
CA ALA A 393 7.22 -0.04 10.20
C ALA A 393 8.72 -0.29 9.98
N GLN A 394 9.61 0.51 10.61
CA GLN A 394 11.06 0.35 10.53
C GLN A 394 11.58 -0.89 11.27
N ASP A 395 10.79 -1.47 12.17
CA ASP A 395 11.19 -2.69 12.89
C ASP A 395 11.15 -3.96 12.02
N ASN A 396 10.48 -3.90 10.86
CA ASN A 396 10.38 -5.02 9.93
C ASN A 396 11.14 -4.71 8.63
N GLN A 397 12.22 -5.46 8.38
CA GLN A 397 13.09 -5.30 7.22
C GLN A 397 12.33 -5.40 5.88
N ALA A 398 11.38 -6.37 5.78
CA ALA A 398 10.60 -6.56 4.56
C ALA A 398 9.62 -5.40 4.33
N THR A 399 8.99 -4.88 5.39
CA THR A 399 8.11 -3.71 5.33
C THR A 399 8.90 -2.48 4.89
N LEU A 400 10.10 -2.29 5.45
CA LEU A 400 10.96 -1.17 5.11
C LEU A 400 11.42 -1.26 3.65
N ALA A 401 11.86 -2.45 3.19
CA ALA A 401 12.23 -2.67 1.80
C ALA A 401 11.06 -2.43 0.84
N ARG A 402 9.84 -2.81 1.21
CA ARG A 402 8.61 -2.51 0.45
C ARG A 402 8.33 -1.02 0.38
N TRP A 403 8.46 -0.31 1.49
CA TRP A 403 8.21 1.12 1.55
C TRP A 403 9.17 1.90 0.62
N TYR A 404 10.49 1.62 0.73
CA TYR A 404 11.48 2.25 -0.14
C TYR A 404 11.28 1.87 -1.62
N GLY A 405 11.07 0.59 -1.91
CA GLY A 405 10.86 0.12 -3.29
C GLY A 405 9.63 0.75 -3.94
N GLY A 406 8.49 0.73 -3.25
CA GLY A 406 7.25 1.35 -3.74
C GLY A 406 7.39 2.85 -3.97
N ALA A 407 7.96 3.58 -3.02
CA ALA A 407 8.16 5.02 -3.14
C ALA A 407 9.11 5.38 -4.30
N LEU A 408 10.24 4.71 -4.39
CA LEU A 408 11.24 4.98 -5.43
C LEU A 408 10.75 4.60 -6.83
N THR A 409 9.95 3.55 -6.98
CA THR A 409 9.35 3.16 -8.27
C THR A 409 8.28 4.13 -8.75
N THR A 410 7.66 4.85 -7.83
CA THR A 410 6.66 5.90 -8.14
C THR A 410 7.24 7.29 -8.26
N GLY A 411 8.58 7.45 -8.17
CA GLY A 411 9.26 8.71 -8.44
C GLY A 411 9.65 9.54 -7.20
N LEU A 412 9.36 9.05 -5.98
CA LEU A 412 9.84 9.68 -4.76
C LEU A 412 11.33 9.38 -4.54
N SER A 413 12.01 10.24 -3.83
CA SER A 413 13.42 10.08 -3.42
C SER A 413 13.55 9.47 -2.03
N ILE A 414 14.75 9.03 -1.66
CA ILE A 414 15.09 8.60 -0.29
C ILE A 414 14.85 9.76 0.71
N ASP A 415 15.13 10.99 0.31
CA ASP A 415 14.93 12.15 1.17
C ASP A 415 13.43 12.48 1.35
N ASP A 416 12.58 12.25 0.35
CA ASP A 416 11.13 12.36 0.49
C ASP A 416 10.58 11.36 1.51
N ILE A 417 11.07 10.11 1.49
CA ILE A 417 10.67 9.09 2.45
C ILE A 417 11.11 9.48 3.86
N ARG A 418 12.34 9.93 4.01
CA ARG A 418 12.91 10.26 5.33
C ARG A 418 12.33 11.53 5.93
N SER A 419 12.01 12.51 5.12
CA SER A 419 11.39 13.78 5.57
C SER A 419 9.88 13.67 5.79
N TRP A 420 9.24 12.57 5.40
CA TRP A 420 7.80 12.42 5.54
C TRP A 420 7.29 12.62 6.98
N PRO A 421 7.93 12.10 8.06
CA PRO A 421 7.51 12.38 9.43
C PRO A 421 7.57 13.88 9.79
N ASP A 422 8.57 14.60 9.30
CA ASP A 422 8.68 16.04 9.56
C ASP A 422 7.63 16.83 8.78
N ARG A 423 7.34 16.42 7.54
CA ARG A 423 6.23 17.00 6.76
C ARG A 423 4.88 16.76 7.44
N ILE A 424 4.63 15.57 8.00
CA ILE A 424 3.41 15.30 8.79
C ILE A 424 3.35 16.20 10.03
N ARG A 425 4.44 16.39 10.77
CA ARG A 425 4.48 17.29 11.93
C ARG A 425 4.13 18.72 11.55
N ALA A 426 4.58 19.17 10.38
CA ALA A 426 4.36 20.54 9.90
C ALA A 426 2.94 20.82 9.40
N VAL A 427 2.11 19.79 9.16
CA VAL A 427 0.74 19.97 8.66
C VAL A 427 -0.08 20.82 9.62
N THR A 428 -0.76 21.85 9.11
CA THR A 428 -1.66 22.72 9.88
C THR A 428 -3.14 22.35 9.68
N ALA A 429 -3.99 22.81 10.57
CA ALA A 429 -5.44 22.60 10.47
C ALA A 429 -6.03 23.28 9.22
N GLU A 430 -5.45 24.42 8.80
CA GLU A 430 -5.82 25.14 7.58
C GLU A 430 -5.47 24.33 6.34
N GLN A 431 -4.28 23.72 6.29
CA GLN A 431 -3.89 22.87 5.15
C GLN A 431 -4.81 21.65 5.02
N VAL A 432 -5.22 21.03 6.13
CA VAL A 432 -6.21 19.92 6.13
C VAL A 432 -7.56 20.37 5.60
N ARG A 433 -8.06 21.54 6.07
CA ARG A 433 -9.29 22.16 5.58
C ARG A 433 -9.21 22.44 4.08
N ASP A 434 -8.13 23.07 3.63
CA ASP A 434 -7.95 23.45 2.23
C ASP A 434 -7.84 22.21 1.31
N ALA A 435 -7.20 21.14 1.79
CA ALA A 435 -7.17 19.85 1.10
C ALA A 435 -8.58 19.24 0.99
N ALA A 436 -9.37 19.26 2.09
CA ALA A 436 -10.76 18.80 2.06
C ALA A 436 -11.62 19.62 1.07
N GLN A 437 -11.52 20.94 1.13
CA GLN A 437 -12.27 21.84 0.25
C GLN A 437 -11.92 21.65 -1.24
N LYS A 438 -10.65 21.47 -1.56
CA LYS A 438 -10.16 21.34 -2.94
C LYS A 438 -10.45 19.96 -3.52
N TRP A 439 -10.29 18.91 -2.73
CA TRP A 439 -10.21 17.55 -3.24
C TRP A 439 -11.45 16.69 -2.92
N LEU A 440 -12.21 16.97 -1.87
CA LEU A 440 -13.43 16.22 -1.54
C LEU A 440 -14.70 16.85 -2.16
N ASP A 441 -14.54 17.59 -3.27
CA ASP A 441 -15.67 18.03 -4.09
C ASP A 441 -16.37 16.80 -4.70
N LYS A 442 -17.70 16.69 -4.48
CA LYS A 442 -18.55 15.58 -4.95
C LYS A 442 -18.42 15.34 -6.46
N LYS A 443 -18.13 16.38 -7.26
CA LYS A 443 -17.88 16.25 -8.71
C LYS A 443 -16.71 15.34 -9.05
N ARG A 444 -15.75 15.23 -8.14
CA ARG A 444 -14.55 14.40 -8.28
C ARG A 444 -14.78 12.95 -7.85
N SER A 445 -16.00 12.59 -7.42
CA SER A 445 -16.25 11.31 -6.79
C SER A 445 -17.01 10.32 -7.66
N VAL A 446 -16.78 9.05 -7.36
CA VAL A 446 -17.64 7.92 -7.72
C VAL A 446 -18.15 7.30 -6.42
N THR A 447 -19.47 7.18 -6.29
CA THR A 447 -20.10 6.49 -5.16
C THR A 447 -20.61 5.14 -5.63
N GLY A 448 -20.13 4.06 -5.00
CA GLY A 448 -20.56 2.69 -5.23
C GLY A 448 -21.45 2.18 -4.12
N TYR A 449 -22.51 1.48 -4.50
CA TYR A 449 -23.43 0.80 -3.59
C TYR A 449 -23.39 -0.70 -3.84
N LEU A 450 -23.10 -1.45 -2.78
CA LEU A 450 -23.22 -2.90 -2.75
C LEU A 450 -24.53 -3.27 -2.09
N ILE A 451 -25.46 -3.87 -2.84
CA ILE A 451 -26.79 -4.21 -2.36
C ILE A 451 -27.06 -5.71 -2.51
N LYS A 452 -27.88 -6.24 -1.60
CA LYS A 452 -28.35 -7.62 -1.70
C LYS A 452 -29.45 -7.72 -2.76
N ASP A 453 -29.29 -8.60 -3.74
CA ASP A 453 -30.35 -8.97 -4.64
C ASP A 453 -31.34 -9.91 -3.94
N THR A 454 -32.53 -9.40 -3.66
CA THR A 454 -33.61 -10.16 -3.03
C THR A 454 -34.57 -10.81 -4.07
N THR A 455 -34.35 -10.54 -5.35
CA THR A 455 -35.21 -11.05 -6.45
C THR A 455 -34.68 -12.35 -7.06
N ALA A 456 -33.43 -12.68 -6.80
CA ALA A 456 -32.82 -13.90 -7.29
C ALA A 456 -33.48 -15.15 -6.62
N PRO A 457 -33.86 -16.17 -7.41
CA PRO A 457 -34.42 -17.41 -6.86
C PRO A 457 -33.41 -18.03 -5.88
N LYS A 458 -33.86 -18.42 -4.68
CA LYS A 458 -33.05 -19.17 -3.73
C LYS A 458 -32.53 -20.42 -4.42
N ARG A 459 -31.19 -20.55 -4.55
CA ARG A 459 -30.59 -21.81 -4.97
C ARG A 459 -31.05 -22.88 -3.98
N GLU A 460 -31.83 -23.87 -4.47
CA GLU A 460 -32.10 -25.07 -3.69
C GLU A 460 -30.77 -25.72 -3.34
N GLU A 461 -30.45 -25.76 -2.05
CA GLU A 461 -29.36 -26.61 -1.55
C GLU A 461 -29.69 -28.05 -1.96
N LYS A 462 -29.00 -28.56 -2.97
CA LYS A 462 -28.96 -30.00 -3.20
C LYS A 462 -28.36 -30.63 -1.96
N ARG A 463 -29.23 -31.12 -1.07
CA ARG A 463 -28.85 -32.05 0.00
C ARG A 463 -28.28 -33.30 -0.68
N SER A 464 -26.98 -33.48 -0.59
CA SER A 464 -26.26 -34.73 -0.90
C SER A 464 -26.15 -35.59 0.34
#